data_5cfbcce1ea9195c0d6259dd53f79300f
#
_entry.id   5cfbcce1ea9195c0d6259dd53f79300f
#
_cell.length_a   1.000
_cell.length_b   1.000
_cell.length_c   1.000
_cell.angle_alpha   90.00
_cell.angle_beta   90.00
_cell.angle_gamma   90.00
#
_symmetry.space_group_name_H-M   'P 1'
#
loop_
_entity.id
_entity.type
_entity.pdbx_description
1 polymer ?
#
loop_
_entity_poly.entity_id
_entity_poly.type
_entity_poly.pdbx_seq_one_letter_code
_entity_poly.pdbx_strand_id
1 'polypeptide(L)'
;MERRTFLKLAALVPGLALAGCGGSKTLLSPKDPTMLSIWHVYGEQADSPMNRLLTEFNDTVGREKGILLNVTNMTNSAAIGGQLQDAKAGKPGALDLPDLFSAHPSDASALGIETLVNWNDWFTAEDMAAYVPGFVQDGIIEGRQVVFPVSKSTQLIFLNGSQYARFAADTGAQLSTLATWDGFFEMAAAYRQWSQGKPFCALDYPLRLVELNALEQGSGELYKDCWYDLTNEVFRASWMEFARGLVQGDILVSDLYSNTQVMTGETLAGLGSSAAILYYNDFVTYPDNTTEPTDLLLAPLPHAAGTTTPLMPQAGVGLCAFQTTDQKAEAAAVFLRWFTEQQRNLEFAADTGYMPVSSAAFDAIADYPFEQQSYQRLYDVYNEMRIQNTPLSEPGIVGYHAKAKALYDSLRQLQKDYPQRLADGETLEALAEETWQLLCDNA
;
A
#
# COMPACT_ATOMS: atom_id res chain seq x y z
N MET A 1 -0.74 1.12 40.16
CA MET A 1 -1.68 2.12 40.69
C MET A 1 -3.00 1.94 39.97
N GLU A 2 -4.12 2.06 40.66
CA GLU A 2 -5.39 1.36 40.44
C GLU A 2 -6.12 1.53 39.12
N ARG A 3 -6.57 0.40 38.54
CA ARG A 3 -7.49 0.18 37.40
C ARG A 3 -8.94 0.69 37.60
N ARG A 4 -9.20 1.75 38.33
CA ARG A 4 -10.57 2.11 38.73
C ARG A 4 -11.08 3.51 38.34
N THR A 5 -10.40 4.24 37.45
CA THR A 5 -10.81 5.61 37.11
C THR A 5 -11.33 5.77 35.66
N PHE A 6 -11.31 4.74 34.82
CA PHE A 6 -11.71 4.84 33.41
C PHE A 6 -13.19 4.52 33.11
N LEU A 7 -13.98 4.24 34.12
CA LEU A 7 -15.37 3.76 33.97
C LEU A 7 -16.46 4.81 34.31
N LYS A 8 -16.18 6.12 34.18
CA LYS A 8 -17.18 7.18 34.53
C LYS A 8 -17.41 8.26 33.47
N LEU A 9 -17.02 8.05 32.20
CA LEU A 9 -17.32 9.00 31.13
C LEU A 9 -18.14 8.41 29.96
N ALA A 10 -18.76 7.25 30.16
CA ALA A 10 -19.64 6.63 29.19
C ALA A 10 -21.11 6.91 29.56
N ALA A 11 -21.55 8.16 29.53
CA ALA A 11 -22.97 8.48 29.54
C ALA A 11 -23.18 9.94 29.15
N LEU A 12 -23.34 10.18 27.85
CA LEU A 12 -24.16 11.24 27.25
C LEU A 12 -23.79 11.35 25.75
N VAL A 13 -24.19 10.35 24.97
CA VAL A 13 -24.35 10.56 23.52
C VAL A 13 -25.82 10.99 23.35
N PRO A 14 -26.11 12.23 22.94
CA PRO A 14 -27.43 12.58 22.47
C PRO A 14 -27.67 11.78 21.18
N GLY A 15 -28.71 10.98 21.14
CA GLY A 15 -29.19 10.35 19.93
C GLY A 15 -29.38 11.42 18.85
N LEU A 16 -28.51 11.48 17.88
CA LEU A 16 -28.75 12.17 16.62
C LEU A 16 -29.86 11.40 15.92
N ALA A 17 -31.06 11.93 16.06
CA ALA A 17 -32.18 11.53 15.25
C ALA A 17 -31.79 11.74 13.77
N LEU A 18 -31.72 10.64 13.04
CA LEU A 18 -31.67 10.59 11.58
C LEU A 18 -32.96 11.23 11.03
N ALA A 19 -32.97 12.53 10.87
CA ALA A 19 -33.93 13.25 10.07
C ALA A 19 -33.40 13.32 8.63
N GLY A 20 -33.40 12.17 7.94
CA GLY A 20 -33.18 12.10 6.51
C GLY A 20 -34.47 12.33 5.77
N CYS A 21 -34.58 13.40 5.06
CA CYS A 21 -35.64 13.62 4.08
C CYS A 21 -35.51 12.63 2.91
N GLY A 22 -36.59 11.89 2.61
CA GLY A 22 -36.74 11.03 1.45
C GLY A 22 -36.74 9.55 1.79
N GLY A 23 -37.86 9.05 2.32
CA GLY A 23 -37.97 7.66 2.75
C GLY A 23 -38.03 6.66 1.60
N SER A 24 -36.89 6.23 1.09
CA SER A 24 -36.78 4.90 0.49
C SER A 24 -36.87 3.87 1.62
N LYS A 25 -37.83 2.93 1.53
CA LYS A 25 -37.90 1.82 2.46
C LYS A 25 -36.59 1.03 2.38
N THR A 26 -35.92 0.82 3.51
CA THR A 26 -34.79 -0.11 3.55
C THR A 26 -35.23 -1.49 3.04
N LEU A 27 -34.38 -2.14 2.28
CA LEU A 27 -34.55 -3.51 1.78
C LEU A 27 -34.07 -4.54 2.79
N LEU A 28 -33.43 -4.12 3.88
CA LEU A 28 -32.82 -4.97 4.90
C LEU A 28 -33.83 -5.35 5.99
N SER A 29 -33.70 -6.58 6.50
CA SER A 29 -34.59 -7.10 7.54
C SER A 29 -33.87 -8.07 8.48
N PRO A 30 -33.89 -7.84 9.81
CA PRO A 30 -33.33 -8.80 10.77
C PRO A 30 -34.05 -10.15 10.78
N LYS A 31 -35.30 -10.23 10.24
CA LYS A 31 -36.06 -11.47 10.14
C LYS A 31 -35.68 -12.32 8.92
N ASP A 32 -35.05 -11.68 7.93
CA ASP A 32 -34.57 -12.33 6.71
C ASP A 32 -33.20 -11.73 6.38
N PRO A 33 -32.12 -12.19 7.05
CA PRO A 33 -30.79 -11.56 6.94
C PRO A 33 -30.20 -11.69 5.55
N THR A 34 -29.62 -10.60 5.08
CA THR A 34 -28.83 -10.55 3.84
C THR A 34 -27.42 -11.06 4.12
N MET A 35 -27.04 -12.14 3.47
CA MET A 35 -25.66 -12.65 3.54
C MET A 35 -24.82 -12.04 2.46
N LEU A 36 -23.64 -11.53 2.83
CA LEU A 36 -22.60 -11.05 1.93
C LEU A 36 -21.34 -11.88 2.13
N SER A 37 -20.80 -12.42 1.05
CA SER A 37 -19.45 -12.97 1.03
C SER A 37 -18.46 -11.84 0.78
N ILE A 38 -17.40 -11.75 1.59
CA ILE A 38 -16.35 -10.74 1.43
C ILE A 38 -14.98 -11.40 1.25
N TRP A 39 -14.25 -10.97 0.21
CA TRP A 39 -12.84 -11.26 0.01
C TRP A 39 -12.00 -10.03 0.33
N HIS A 40 -11.09 -10.14 1.29
CA HIS A 40 -10.20 -9.02 1.63
C HIS A 40 -8.75 -9.46 1.83
N VAL A 41 -7.85 -8.50 1.69
CA VAL A 41 -6.39 -8.70 1.75
C VAL A 41 -5.76 -8.33 3.10
N TYR A 42 -6.57 -8.03 4.11
CA TYR A 42 -6.11 -7.59 5.44
C TYR A 42 -6.03 -8.75 6.45
N GLY A 43 -5.96 -10.00 5.98
CA GLY A 43 -6.15 -11.19 6.80
C GLY A 43 -4.92 -12.08 6.98
N GLU A 44 -3.72 -11.62 6.60
CA GLU A 44 -2.50 -12.43 6.68
C GLU A 44 -2.09 -12.79 8.13
N GLN A 45 -2.53 -12.00 9.11
CA GLN A 45 -2.27 -12.25 10.51
C GLN A 45 -3.41 -13.06 11.16
N ALA A 46 -3.07 -13.97 12.06
CA ALA A 46 -4.04 -14.80 12.80
C ALA A 46 -5.06 -13.95 13.60
N ASP A 47 -4.63 -12.80 14.10
CA ASP A 47 -5.48 -11.81 14.79
C ASP A 47 -5.55 -10.51 13.98
N SER A 48 -6.10 -10.61 12.77
CA SER A 48 -6.24 -9.48 11.87
C SER A 48 -7.20 -8.42 12.42
N PRO A 49 -6.80 -7.13 12.47
CA PRO A 49 -7.71 -6.03 12.84
C PRO A 49 -9.00 -6.02 12.00
N MET A 50 -8.91 -6.34 10.72
CA MET A 50 -10.08 -6.44 9.85
C MET A 50 -11.02 -7.56 10.26
N ASN A 51 -10.51 -8.74 10.58
CA ASN A 51 -11.34 -9.87 11.02
C ASN A 51 -12.04 -9.57 12.35
N ARG A 52 -11.40 -8.85 13.27
CA ARG A 52 -12.03 -8.38 14.52
C ARG A 52 -13.20 -7.43 14.22
N LEU A 53 -12.98 -6.46 13.32
CA LEU A 53 -14.04 -5.51 12.93
C LEU A 53 -15.20 -6.19 12.20
N LEU A 54 -14.94 -7.17 11.34
CA LEU A 54 -16.01 -7.93 10.68
C LEU A 54 -16.83 -8.73 11.68
N THR A 55 -16.21 -9.31 12.71
CA THR A 55 -16.90 -9.98 13.81
C THR A 55 -17.73 -8.98 14.61
N GLU A 56 -17.18 -7.83 14.99
CA GLU A 56 -17.89 -6.76 15.69
C GLU A 56 -19.09 -6.26 14.88
N PHE A 57 -18.94 -6.04 13.58
CA PHE A 57 -20.04 -5.65 12.71
C PHE A 57 -21.16 -6.68 12.75
N ASN A 58 -20.85 -7.98 12.57
CA ASN A 58 -21.83 -9.05 12.59
C ASN A 58 -22.58 -9.11 13.94
N ASP A 59 -21.89 -8.90 15.05
CA ASP A 59 -22.46 -8.97 16.40
C ASP A 59 -23.26 -7.71 16.80
N THR A 60 -23.08 -6.60 16.10
CA THR A 60 -23.71 -5.30 16.41
C THR A 60 -24.64 -4.84 15.29
N VAL A 61 -24.20 -3.94 14.45
CA VAL A 61 -24.98 -3.31 13.38
C VAL A 61 -25.48 -4.34 12.36
N GLY A 62 -24.67 -5.35 12.03
CA GLY A 62 -25.06 -6.42 11.13
C GLY A 62 -26.29 -7.17 11.64
N ARG A 63 -26.24 -7.61 12.91
CA ARG A 63 -27.40 -8.27 13.57
C ARG A 63 -28.62 -7.36 13.65
N GLU A 64 -28.43 -6.08 14.00
CA GLU A 64 -29.53 -5.11 14.12
C GLU A 64 -30.21 -4.87 12.76
N LYS A 65 -29.43 -4.76 11.69
CA LYS A 65 -29.93 -4.45 10.34
C LYS A 65 -30.32 -5.70 9.54
N GLY A 66 -29.96 -6.90 9.99
CA GLY A 66 -30.13 -8.15 9.25
C GLY A 66 -29.08 -8.30 8.13
N ILE A 67 -27.83 -8.08 8.47
CA ILE A 67 -26.68 -8.27 7.56
C ILE A 67 -25.73 -9.26 8.21
N LEU A 68 -25.23 -10.22 7.44
CA LEU A 68 -24.20 -11.15 7.88
C LEU A 68 -23.05 -11.18 6.85
N LEU A 69 -21.86 -10.79 7.27
CA LEU A 69 -20.65 -10.89 6.47
C LEU A 69 -19.97 -12.24 6.69
N ASN A 70 -19.72 -12.96 5.60
CA ASN A 70 -18.99 -14.22 5.57
C ASN A 70 -17.63 -13.99 4.88
N VAL A 71 -16.53 -14.23 5.59
CA VAL A 71 -15.19 -13.78 5.22
C VAL A 71 -14.38 -14.88 4.54
N THR A 72 -13.71 -14.54 3.45
CA THR A 72 -12.61 -15.32 2.88
C THR A 72 -11.36 -14.43 2.82
N ASN A 73 -10.35 -14.80 3.59
CA ASN A 73 -9.06 -14.09 3.57
C ASN A 73 -8.29 -14.45 2.30
N MET A 74 -7.87 -13.44 1.56
CA MET A 74 -7.02 -13.58 0.38
C MET A 74 -5.55 -13.35 0.77
N THR A 75 -4.64 -13.98 0.05
CA THR A 75 -3.22 -14.03 0.43
C THR A 75 -2.57 -12.65 0.42
N ASN A 76 -2.84 -11.85 -0.62
CA ASN A 76 -2.29 -10.48 -0.73
C ASN A 76 -3.02 -9.70 -1.83
N SER A 77 -2.78 -8.39 -1.87
CA SER A 77 -3.40 -7.48 -2.83
C SER A 77 -2.97 -7.72 -4.29
N ALA A 78 -1.77 -8.22 -4.53
CA ALA A 78 -1.28 -8.49 -5.87
C ALA A 78 -1.93 -9.73 -6.51
N ALA A 79 -2.38 -10.69 -5.69
CA ALA A 79 -2.98 -11.95 -6.17
C ALA A 79 -4.50 -11.86 -6.36
N ILE A 80 -5.19 -10.97 -5.62
CA ILE A 80 -6.66 -10.94 -5.58
C ILE A 80 -7.28 -10.63 -6.94
N GLY A 81 -6.68 -9.72 -7.72
CA GLY A 81 -7.19 -9.36 -9.04
C GLY A 81 -7.24 -10.56 -10.00
N GLY A 82 -6.17 -11.38 -10.02
CA GLY A 82 -6.13 -12.62 -10.81
C GLY A 82 -7.16 -13.64 -10.35
N GLN A 83 -7.32 -13.81 -9.04
CA GLN A 83 -8.30 -14.74 -8.46
C GLN A 83 -9.74 -14.34 -8.76
N LEU A 84 -10.05 -13.04 -8.75
CA LEU A 84 -11.36 -12.52 -9.14
C LEU A 84 -11.65 -12.75 -10.63
N GLN A 85 -10.64 -12.57 -11.50
CA GLN A 85 -10.79 -12.86 -12.93
C GLN A 85 -10.99 -14.36 -13.19
N ASP A 86 -10.26 -15.22 -12.50
CA ASP A 86 -10.41 -16.68 -12.60
C ASP A 86 -11.80 -17.13 -12.11
N ALA A 87 -12.29 -16.57 -11.01
CA ALA A 87 -13.63 -16.82 -10.52
C ALA A 87 -14.71 -16.33 -11.50
N LYS A 88 -14.54 -15.12 -12.06
CA LYS A 88 -15.47 -14.56 -13.07
C LYS A 88 -15.49 -15.40 -14.35
N ALA A 89 -14.36 -15.93 -14.74
CA ALA A 89 -14.25 -16.81 -15.92
C ALA A 89 -14.73 -18.24 -15.66
N GLY A 90 -15.09 -18.59 -14.41
CA GLY A 90 -15.52 -19.95 -14.04
C GLY A 90 -14.43 -21.00 -14.25
N LYS A 91 -13.15 -20.64 -14.03
CA LYS A 91 -12.04 -21.59 -14.24
C LYS A 91 -12.12 -22.76 -13.24
N PRO A 92 -11.75 -23.98 -13.64
CA PRO A 92 -11.74 -25.13 -12.75
C PRO A 92 -10.87 -24.87 -11.49
N GLY A 93 -11.48 -25.03 -10.30
CA GLY A 93 -10.80 -24.79 -9.03
C GLY A 93 -10.84 -23.35 -8.53
N ALA A 94 -11.40 -22.42 -9.30
CA ALA A 94 -11.65 -21.06 -8.81
C ALA A 94 -12.76 -21.06 -7.75
N LEU A 95 -12.69 -20.13 -6.80
CA LEU A 95 -13.73 -19.89 -5.81
C LEU A 95 -14.95 -19.22 -6.46
N ASP A 96 -16.10 -19.30 -5.77
CA ASP A 96 -17.28 -18.52 -6.18
C ASP A 96 -17.01 -17.02 -6.01
N LEU A 97 -17.53 -16.19 -6.93
CA LEU A 97 -17.41 -14.74 -6.84
C LEU A 97 -17.96 -14.20 -5.51
N PRO A 98 -17.22 -13.33 -4.83
CA PRO A 98 -17.71 -12.67 -3.62
C PRO A 98 -18.74 -11.59 -3.95
N ASP A 99 -19.52 -11.17 -2.95
CA ASP A 99 -20.39 -10.00 -3.06
C ASP A 99 -19.61 -8.70 -2.91
N LEU A 100 -18.65 -8.67 -1.96
CA LEU A 100 -17.80 -7.54 -1.64
C LEU A 100 -16.33 -7.97 -1.67
N PHE A 101 -15.43 -7.15 -2.20
CA PHE A 101 -14.03 -7.55 -2.35
C PHE A 101 -13.07 -6.37 -2.39
N SER A 102 -11.84 -6.62 -1.93
CA SER A 102 -10.73 -5.68 -2.10
C SER A 102 -10.26 -5.66 -3.55
N ALA A 103 -10.03 -4.47 -4.11
CA ALA A 103 -9.48 -4.32 -5.46
C ALA A 103 -8.67 -3.03 -5.60
N HIS A 104 -7.66 -3.07 -6.45
CA HIS A 104 -7.06 -1.88 -7.03
C HIS A 104 -7.97 -1.33 -8.15
N PRO A 105 -7.90 -0.04 -8.48
CA PRO A 105 -8.65 0.53 -9.61
C PRO A 105 -8.43 -0.20 -10.94
N SER A 106 -7.18 -0.64 -11.21
CA SER A 106 -6.84 -1.42 -12.41
C SER A 106 -7.52 -2.80 -12.44
N ASP A 107 -7.66 -3.47 -11.28
CA ASP A 107 -8.36 -4.74 -11.18
C ASP A 107 -9.86 -4.58 -11.36
N ALA A 108 -10.45 -3.53 -10.77
CA ALA A 108 -11.85 -3.17 -10.95
C ALA A 108 -12.17 -2.91 -12.43
N SER A 109 -11.30 -2.17 -13.13
CA SER A 109 -11.42 -1.95 -14.58
C SER A 109 -11.40 -3.26 -15.36
N ALA A 110 -10.50 -4.18 -15.02
CA ALA A 110 -10.38 -5.49 -15.69
C ALA A 110 -11.59 -6.41 -15.45
N LEU A 111 -12.33 -6.20 -14.35
CA LEU A 111 -13.58 -6.92 -14.07
C LEU A 111 -14.78 -6.37 -14.84
N GLY A 112 -14.67 -5.19 -15.47
CA GLY A 112 -15.78 -4.52 -16.15
C GLY A 112 -16.62 -3.72 -15.17
N ILE A 113 -16.44 -2.41 -15.19
CA ILE A 113 -17.04 -1.46 -14.26
C ILE A 113 -18.58 -1.47 -14.25
N GLU A 114 -19.20 -1.87 -15.36
CA GLU A 114 -20.65 -2.02 -15.50
C GLU A 114 -21.22 -3.16 -14.65
N THR A 115 -20.38 -4.13 -14.25
CA THR A 115 -20.78 -5.24 -13.37
C THR A 115 -20.65 -4.90 -11.89
N LEU A 116 -20.10 -3.73 -11.58
CA LEU A 116 -19.82 -3.28 -10.22
C LEU A 116 -20.84 -2.24 -9.75
N VAL A 117 -21.06 -2.23 -8.44
CA VAL A 117 -21.88 -1.21 -7.78
C VAL A 117 -21.25 0.16 -8.01
N ASN A 118 -22.08 1.14 -8.43
CA ASN A 118 -21.70 2.54 -8.41
C ASN A 118 -22.04 3.10 -7.02
N TRP A 119 -21.05 3.37 -6.21
CA TRP A 119 -21.25 3.86 -4.85
C TRP A 119 -21.95 5.22 -4.79
N ASN A 120 -21.93 6.03 -5.86
CA ASN A 120 -22.68 7.27 -5.93
C ASN A 120 -24.21 7.06 -5.90
N ASP A 121 -24.70 5.84 -6.14
CA ASP A 121 -26.12 5.50 -6.01
C ASP A 121 -26.50 5.25 -4.53
N TRP A 122 -25.52 5.02 -3.65
CA TRP A 122 -25.69 4.68 -2.24
C TRP A 122 -25.13 5.73 -1.27
N PHE A 123 -24.21 6.57 -1.72
CA PHE A 123 -23.60 7.67 -0.97
C PHE A 123 -23.90 8.98 -1.66
N THR A 124 -24.41 9.94 -0.90
CA THR A 124 -24.64 11.30 -1.43
C THR A 124 -23.32 12.04 -1.64
N ALA A 125 -23.33 13.13 -2.39
CA ALA A 125 -22.16 13.99 -2.53
C ALA A 125 -21.68 14.54 -1.18
N GLU A 126 -22.59 14.75 -0.21
CA GLU A 126 -22.27 15.17 1.16
C GLU A 126 -21.59 14.04 1.93
N ASP A 127 -22.06 12.78 1.81
CA ASP A 127 -21.38 11.62 2.38
C ASP A 127 -19.94 11.52 1.86
N MET A 128 -19.76 11.64 0.53
CA MET A 128 -18.45 11.51 -0.10
C MET A 128 -17.50 12.67 0.24
N ALA A 129 -18.02 13.86 0.52
CA ALA A 129 -17.21 15.00 0.94
C ALA A 129 -16.58 14.83 2.35
N ALA A 130 -17.03 13.85 3.13
CA ALA A 130 -16.42 13.52 4.42
C ALA A 130 -15.10 12.74 4.29
N TYR A 131 -14.79 12.24 3.09
CA TYR A 131 -13.57 11.48 2.81
C TYR A 131 -12.48 12.36 2.21
N VAL A 132 -11.22 11.90 2.30
CA VAL A 132 -10.07 12.58 1.69
C VAL A 132 -10.26 12.63 0.17
N PRO A 133 -10.31 13.82 -0.46
CA PRO A 133 -10.68 13.95 -1.87
C PRO A 133 -9.83 13.11 -2.83
N GLY A 134 -8.51 13.06 -2.62
CA GLY A 134 -7.60 12.26 -3.45
C GLY A 134 -7.90 10.75 -3.37
N PHE A 135 -8.34 10.26 -2.22
CA PHE A 135 -8.67 8.84 -2.03
C PHE A 135 -10.01 8.47 -2.67
N VAL A 136 -10.96 9.40 -2.69
CA VAL A 136 -12.22 9.26 -3.43
C VAL A 136 -11.95 9.26 -4.93
N GLN A 137 -11.15 10.23 -5.40
CA GLN A 137 -10.83 10.38 -6.82
C GLN A 137 -10.17 9.14 -7.41
N ASP A 138 -9.31 8.46 -6.65
CA ASP A 138 -8.64 7.22 -7.03
C ASP A 138 -9.62 6.07 -7.35
N GLY A 139 -10.80 6.07 -6.74
CA GLY A 139 -11.85 5.07 -6.95
C GLY A 139 -12.85 5.39 -8.07
N ILE A 140 -12.70 6.53 -8.76
CA ILE A 140 -13.56 6.93 -9.85
C ILE A 140 -13.00 6.41 -11.18
N ILE A 141 -13.72 5.50 -11.82
CA ILE A 141 -13.38 4.93 -13.12
C ILE A 141 -14.50 5.25 -14.09
N GLU A 142 -14.18 5.89 -15.22
CA GLU A 142 -15.16 6.32 -16.25
C GLU A 142 -16.37 7.06 -15.66
N GLY A 143 -16.13 7.91 -14.65
CA GLY A 143 -17.18 8.73 -14.01
C GLY A 143 -18.04 7.98 -12.98
N ARG A 144 -17.75 6.72 -12.67
CA ARG A 144 -18.43 5.91 -11.65
C ARG A 144 -17.52 5.70 -10.45
N GLN A 145 -18.02 5.88 -9.24
CA GLN A 145 -17.31 5.53 -8.01
C GLN A 145 -17.47 4.03 -7.78
N VAL A 146 -16.55 3.22 -8.29
CA VAL A 146 -16.63 1.74 -8.17
C VAL A 146 -15.72 1.17 -7.08
N VAL A 147 -14.60 1.85 -6.77
CA VAL A 147 -13.72 1.47 -5.67
C VAL A 147 -13.93 2.41 -4.50
N PHE A 148 -14.52 1.92 -3.41
CA PHE A 148 -14.75 2.73 -2.22
C PHE A 148 -13.48 2.77 -1.36
N PRO A 149 -12.98 3.94 -0.96
CA PRO A 149 -11.79 4.03 -0.11
C PRO A 149 -12.11 3.52 1.30
N VAL A 150 -11.30 2.61 1.82
CA VAL A 150 -11.42 2.07 3.18
C VAL A 150 -10.14 2.19 3.99
N SER A 151 -9.00 2.12 3.30
CA SER A 151 -7.67 2.39 3.80
C SER A 151 -6.76 2.71 2.62
N LYS A 152 -5.75 3.54 2.85
CA LYS A 152 -4.74 3.85 1.85
C LYS A 152 -3.36 3.64 2.45
N SER A 153 -2.36 3.43 1.63
CA SER A 153 -0.96 3.36 2.03
C SER A 153 -0.11 4.30 1.17
N THR A 154 1.07 4.56 1.64
CA THR A 154 2.14 5.21 0.88
C THR A 154 3.39 4.35 0.93
N GLN A 155 4.45 4.78 0.28
CA GLN A 155 5.75 4.12 0.35
C GLN A 155 6.73 5.01 1.12
N LEU A 156 7.60 4.38 1.89
CA LEU A 156 8.67 5.03 2.64
C LEU A 156 9.82 4.06 2.92
N ILE A 157 10.89 4.56 3.50
CA ILE A 157 12.08 3.77 3.81
C ILE A 157 12.05 3.35 5.27
N PHE A 158 12.20 2.06 5.51
CA PHE A 158 12.39 1.44 6.83
C PHE A 158 13.86 1.06 6.98
N LEU A 159 14.50 1.41 8.11
CA LEU A 159 15.91 1.11 8.33
C LEU A 159 16.10 0.36 9.65
N ASN A 160 17.00 -0.64 9.61
CA ASN A 160 17.56 -1.25 10.81
C ASN A 160 18.41 -0.22 11.57
N GLY A 161 17.87 0.32 12.66
CA GLY A 161 18.50 1.42 13.39
C GLY A 161 19.82 1.06 14.04
N SER A 162 19.99 -0.18 14.56
CA SER A 162 21.24 -0.64 15.16
C SER A 162 22.36 -0.70 14.12
N GLN A 163 22.07 -1.23 12.94
CA GLN A 163 23.02 -1.31 11.84
C GLN A 163 23.33 0.07 11.27
N TYR A 164 22.30 0.90 11.12
CA TYR A 164 22.49 2.30 10.70
C TYR A 164 23.37 3.08 11.68
N ALA A 165 23.17 2.93 12.98
CA ALA A 165 23.98 3.63 13.98
C ALA A 165 25.49 3.27 13.87
N ARG A 166 25.83 2.00 13.60
CA ARG A 166 27.22 1.59 13.33
C ARG A 166 27.76 2.20 12.05
N PHE A 167 27.00 2.08 10.97
CA PHE A 167 27.39 2.66 9.69
C PHE A 167 27.61 4.18 9.78
N ALA A 168 26.68 4.90 10.41
CA ALA A 168 26.78 6.33 10.61
C ALA A 168 27.97 6.76 11.50
N ALA A 169 28.26 5.97 12.56
CA ALA A 169 29.39 6.24 13.44
C ALA A 169 30.75 6.11 12.70
N ASP A 170 30.86 5.12 11.82
CA ASP A 170 32.10 4.86 11.08
C ASP A 170 32.29 5.76 9.87
N THR A 171 31.21 6.23 9.22
CA THR A 171 31.27 6.95 7.94
C THR A 171 30.82 8.40 8.01
N GLY A 172 30.11 8.80 9.07
CA GLY A 172 29.47 10.12 9.16
C GLY A 172 28.16 10.23 8.37
N ALA A 173 27.59 9.11 7.88
CA ALA A 173 26.35 9.11 7.11
C ALA A 173 25.18 9.76 7.89
N GLN A 174 24.36 10.54 7.22
CA GLN A 174 23.21 11.23 7.79
C GLN A 174 21.91 10.82 7.09
N LEU A 175 20.83 10.62 7.85
CA LEU A 175 19.52 10.27 7.25
C LEU A 175 19.01 11.32 6.26
N SER A 176 19.34 12.59 6.47
CA SER A 176 18.99 13.67 5.54
C SER A 176 19.56 13.50 4.12
N THR A 177 20.61 12.70 3.95
CA THR A 177 21.14 12.35 2.63
C THR A 177 20.11 11.57 1.79
N LEU A 178 19.18 10.85 2.44
CA LEU A 178 18.10 10.11 1.77
C LEU A 178 17.00 11.01 1.17
N ALA A 179 17.07 12.34 1.34
CA ALA A 179 16.05 13.25 0.82
C ALA A 179 16.00 13.31 -0.71
N THR A 180 17.07 12.91 -1.41
CA THR A 180 17.12 12.87 -2.87
C THR A 180 17.56 11.51 -3.38
N TRP A 181 17.20 11.17 -4.64
CA TRP A 181 17.66 9.95 -5.29
C TRP A 181 19.19 9.92 -5.43
N ASP A 182 19.83 11.04 -5.78
CA ASP A 182 21.29 11.13 -5.81
C ASP A 182 21.88 10.73 -4.45
N GLY A 183 21.40 11.33 -3.37
CA GLY A 183 21.85 11.01 -2.01
C GLY A 183 21.53 9.58 -1.57
N PHE A 184 20.39 9.03 -2.01
CA PHE A 184 20.05 7.63 -1.78
C PHE A 184 21.08 6.68 -2.41
N PHE A 185 21.45 6.88 -3.69
CA PHE A 185 22.44 6.05 -4.37
C PHE A 185 23.85 6.29 -3.85
N GLU A 186 24.21 7.52 -3.45
CA GLU A 186 25.48 7.80 -2.76
C GLU A 186 25.58 7.02 -1.44
N MET A 187 24.53 7.04 -0.62
CA MET A 187 24.47 6.27 0.63
C MET A 187 24.52 4.78 0.37
N ALA A 188 23.83 4.30 -0.67
CA ALA A 188 23.81 2.89 -1.03
C ALA A 188 25.22 2.39 -1.42
N ALA A 189 25.92 3.13 -2.24
CA ALA A 189 27.32 2.82 -2.61
C ALA A 189 28.27 2.85 -1.39
N ALA A 190 28.13 3.86 -0.52
CA ALA A 190 28.91 3.98 0.71
C ALA A 190 28.65 2.81 1.67
N TYR A 191 27.37 2.41 1.84
CA TYR A 191 27.00 1.27 2.67
C TYR A 191 27.57 -0.05 2.11
N ARG A 192 27.42 -0.31 0.80
CA ARG A 192 28.01 -1.51 0.18
C ARG A 192 29.52 -1.59 0.39
N GLN A 193 30.23 -0.48 0.30
CA GLN A 193 31.66 -0.43 0.59
C GLN A 193 31.96 -0.73 2.07
N TRP A 194 31.25 -0.09 3.00
CA TRP A 194 31.42 -0.28 4.44
C TRP A 194 31.07 -1.71 4.88
N SER A 195 29.98 -2.25 4.36
CA SER A 195 29.46 -3.59 4.70
C SER A 195 30.18 -4.74 4.00
N GLN A 196 31.17 -4.46 3.16
CA GLN A 196 31.91 -5.44 2.35
C GLN A 196 31.02 -6.20 1.35
N GLY A 197 30.10 -5.51 0.72
CA GLY A 197 29.31 -6.02 -0.40
C GLY A 197 27.83 -6.25 -0.13
N LYS A 198 27.30 -5.96 1.08
CA LYS A 198 25.86 -6.05 1.31
C LYS A 198 25.12 -4.91 0.63
N PRO A 199 23.97 -5.16 0.00
CA PRO A 199 23.13 -4.11 -0.56
C PRO A 199 22.56 -3.22 0.56
N PHE A 200 22.39 -1.95 0.23
CA PHE A 200 21.82 -0.96 1.14
C PHE A 200 20.32 -1.17 1.35
N CYS A 201 19.56 -1.30 0.26
CA CYS A 201 18.12 -1.27 0.30
C CYS A 201 17.47 -2.36 -0.58
N ALA A 202 16.45 -3.02 -0.03
CA ALA A 202 15.54 -3.86 -0.80
C ALA A 202 14.33 -3.03 -1.26
N LEU A 203 13.94 -3.14 -2.54
CA LEU A 203 12.86 -2.37 -3.16
C LEU A 203 11.67 -3.27 -3.49
N ASP A 204 10.48 -2.93 -2.99
CA ASP A 204 9.25 -3.68 -3.28
C ASP A 204 8.66 -3.34 -4.66
N TYR A 205 8.69 -2.05 -5.04
CA TYR A 205 8.00 -1.54 -6.22
C TYR A 205 8.92 -0.66 -7.09
N PRO A 206 10.04 -1.19 -7.62
CA PRO A 206 11.03 -0.37 -8.31
C PRO A 206 10.47 0.42 -9.50
N LEU A 207 9.56 -0.15 -10.29
CA LEU A 207 8.95 0.54 -11.43
C LEU A 207 8.20 1.82 -11.01
N ARG A 208 7.49 1.76 -9.86
CA ARG A 208 6.79 2.90 -9.30
C ARG A 208 7.75 4.00 -8.85
N LEU A 209 8.90 3.62 -8.29
CA LEU A 209 9.92 4.59 -7.84
C LEU A 209 10.57 5.31 -9.03
N VAL A 210 10.88 4.57 -10.09
CA VAL A 210 11.39 5.13 -11.35
C VAL A 210 10.39 6.10 -11.97
N GLU A 211 9.10 5.75 -11.96
CA GLU A 211 8.01 6.61 -12.42
C GLU A 211 7.98 7.94 -11.65
N LEU A 212 7.99 7.87 -10.31
CA LEU A 212 7.97 9.08 -9.46
C LEU A 212 9.17 9.97 -9.75
N ASN A 213 10.38 9.39 -9.81
CA ASN A 213 11.59 10.13 -10.13
C ASN A 213 11.51 10.80 -11.52
N ALA A 214 11.00 10.10 -12.53
CA ALA A 214 10.84 10.65 -13.87
C ALA A 214 9.82 11.80 -13.92
N LEU A 215 8.68 11.66 -13.25
CA LEU A 215 7.66 12.71 -13.16
C LEU A 215 8.20 13.96 -12.47
N GLU A 216 8.91 13.81 -11.37
CA GLU A 216 9.54 14.92 -10.64
C GLU A 216 10.65 15.61 -11.44
N GLN A 217 11.32 14.90 -12.35
CA GLN A 217 12.26 15.46 -13.31
C GLN A 217 11.60 16.11 -14.54
N GLY A 218 10.27 16.13 -14.60
CA GLY A 218 9.52 16.80 -15.66
C GLY A 218 9.38 15.99 -16.95
N SER A 219 9.30 14.66 -16.85
CA SER A 219 9.05 13.77 -18.00
C SER A 219 7.76 14.06 -18.77
N GLY A 220 6.81 14.78 -18.17
CA GLY A 220 5.47 14.95 -18.73
C GLY A 220 4.66 13.65 -18.67
N GLU A 221 3.85 13.39 -19.71
CA GLU A 221 3.04 12.17 -19.79
C GLU A 221 3.94 10.93 -19.96
N LEU A 222 3.77 9.96 -19.05
CA LEU A 222 4.58 8.74 -19.02
C LEU A 222 3.91 7.52 -19.64
N TYR A 223 2.62 7.63 -20.01
CA TYR A 223 1.86 6.47 -20.46
C TYR A 223 1.43 6.61 -21.92
N LYS A 224 1.57 5.51 -22.66
CA LYS A 224 1.15 5.37 -24.03
C LYS A 224 0.72 3.93 -24.31
N ASP A 225 -0.36 3.78 -25.07
CA ASP A 225 -0.82 2.45 -25.52
C ASP A 225 -0.98 1.40 -24.40
N CYS A 226 -1.52 1.83 -23.23
CA CYS A 226 -1.74 0.99 -22.05
C CYS A 226 -0.46 0.49 -21.34
N TRP A 227 0.66 1.19 -21.50
CA TRP A 227 1.91 0.96 -20.76
C TRP A 227 2.72 2.25 -20.64
N TYR A 228 3.95 2.16 -20.12
CA TYR A 228 4.88 3.30 -20.12
C TYR A 228 5.31 3.65 -21.53
N ASP A 229 5.47 4.95 -21.81
CA ASP A 229 6.09 5.41 -23.06
C ASP A 229 7.61 5.16 -23.01
N LEU A 230 8.02 4.04 -23.58
CA LEU A 230 9.42 3.62 -23.64
C LEU A 230 10.30 4.51 -24.53
N THR A 231 9.71 5.50 -25.23
CA THR A 231 10.44 6.53 -25.98
C THR A 231 10.72 7.78 -25.13
N ASN A 232 10.21 7.84 -23.90
CA ASN A 232 10.45 8.95 -22.98
C ASN A 232 11.87 8.88 -22.41
N GLU A 233 12.70 9.84 -22.81
CA GLU A 233 14.13 9.85 -22.44
C GLU A 233 14.36 10.10 -20.95
N VAL A 234 13.47 10.86 -20.27
CA VAL A 234 13.57 11.10 -18.81
C VAL A 234 13.24 9.84 -18.04
N PHE A 235 12.19 9.11 -18.45
CA PHE A 235 11.85 7.82 -17.85
C PHE A 235 12.99 6.80 -18.04
N ARG A 236 13.55 6.72 -19.25
CA ARG A 236 14.70 5.86 -19.51
C ARG A 236 15.91 6.24 -18.66
N ALA A 237 16.21 7.53 -18.50
CA ALA A 237 17.32 7.99 -17.66
C ALA A 237 17.13 7.59 -16.20
N SER A 238 15.92 7.77 -15.64
CA SER A 238 15.56 7.35 -14.28
C SER A 238 15.65 5.82 -14.11
N TRP A 239 15.23 5.04 -15.13
CA TRP A 239 15.40 3.58 -15.12
C TRP A 239 16.87 3.19 -15.11
N MET A 240 17.72 3.83 -15.93
CA MET A 240 19.15 3.50 -16.00
C MET A 240 19.89 3.82 -14.70
N GLU A 241 19.48 4.83 -13.95
CA GLU A 241 20.01 5.10 -12.61
C GLU A 241 19.70 3.95 -11.64
N PHE A 242 18.43 3.54 -11.57
CA PHE A 242 18.00 2.35 -10.82
C PHE A 242 18.77 1.09 -11.27
N ALA A 243 18.87 0.85 -12.57
CA ALA A 243 19.50 -0.32 -13.15
C ALA A 243 21.00 -0.42 -12.76
N ARG A 244 21.71 0.69 -12.78
CA ARG A 244 23.12 0.72 -12.33
C ARG A 244 23.23 0.32 -10.85
N GLY A 245 22.40 0.88 -9.98
CA GLY A 245 22.37 0.53 -8.56
C GLY A 245 22.09 -0.96 -8.33
N LEU A 246 21.16 -1.54 -9.12
CA LEU A 246 20.82 -2.95 -9.07
C LEU A 246 22.00 -3.84 -9.55
N VAL A 247 22.60 -3.51 -10.68
CA VAL A 247 23.73 -4.27 -11.25
C VAL A 247 24.97 -4.22 -10.35
N GLN A 248 25.23 -3.06 -9.73
CA GLN A 248 26.34 -2.91 -8.79
C GLN A 248 26.11 -3.64 -7.46
N GLY A 249 24.87 -4.01 -7.15
CA GLY A 249 24.52 -4.59 -5.86
C GLY A 249 24.40 -3.55 -4.74
N ASP A 250 24.18 -2.28 -5.08
CA ASP A 250 23.87 -1.22 -4.12
C ASP A 250 22.47 -1.37 -3.57
N ILE A 251 21.56 -1.84 -4.41
CA ILE A 251 20.16 -2.15 -4.11
C ILE A 251 19.81 -3.53 -4.64
N LEU A 252 18.67 -4.06 -4.21
CA LEU A 252 18.08 -5.29 -4.76
C LEU A 252 16.56 -5.15 -4.91
N VAL A 253 15.98 -5.95 -5.79
CA VAL A 253 14.53 -6.15 -5.86
C VAL A 253 14.16 -7.21 -4.82
N SER A 254 13.27 -6.88 -3.89
CA SER A 254 12.86 -7.78 -2.81
C SER A 254 12.20 -9.06 -3.34
N ASP A 255 12.33 -10.17 -2.59
CA ASP A 255 11.71 -11.44 -2.99
C ASP A 255 10.18 -11.37 -2.95
N LEU A 256 9.63 -10.92 -1.83
CA LEU A 256 8.20 -10.70 -1.65
C LEU A 256 7.95 -9.31 -1.08
N TYR A 257 8.54 -9.03 0.09
CA TYR A 257 8.50 -7.73 0.77
C TYR A 257 9.85 -7.44 1.42
N SER A 258 10.30 -6.21 1.33
CA SER A 258 11.61 -5.73 1.79
C SER A 258 11.85 -5.88 3.30
N ASN A 259 10.79 -5.98 4.11
CA ASN A 259 10.91 -6.23 5.54
C ASN A 259 11.70 -7.52 5.85
N THR A 260 11.59 -8.55 5.02
CA THR A 260 12.33 -9.80 5.19
C THR A 260 13.84 -9.56 5.15
N GLN A 261 14.32 -8.83 4.13
CA GLN A 261 15.76 -8.54 3.97
C GLN A 261 16.29 -7.66 5.10
N VAL A 262 15.48 -6.69 5.57
CA VAL A 262 15.88 -5.85 6.72
C VAL A 262 15.93 -6.65 8.00
N MET A 263 14.91 -7.50 8.26
CA MET A 263 14.79 -8.27 9.51
C MET A 263 15.73 -9.48 9.57
N THR A 264 16.38 -9.84 8.46
CA THR A 264 17.45 -10.83 8.40
C THR A 264 18.85 -10.20 8.33
N GLY A 265 18.96 -8.87 8.28
CA GLY A 265 20.22 -8.15 8.15
C GLY A 265 20.90 -8.35 6.78
N GLU A 266 20.15 -8.78 5.78
CA GLU A 266 20.63 -8.86 4.40
C GLU A 266 20.82 -7.45 3.82
N THR A 267 19.85 -6.54 4.06
CA THR A 267 19.95 -5.13 3.73
C THR A 267 19.86 -4.25 4.98
N LEU A 268 20.38 -3.02 4.90
CA LEU A 268 20.20 -2.01 5.94
C LEU A 268 18.77 -1.46 5.93
N ALA A 269 18.23 -1.26 4.74
CA ALA A 269 16.95 -0.61 4.51
C ALA A 269 16.01 -1.46 3.63
N GLY A 270 14.73 -1.17 3.73
CA GLY A 270 13.68 -1.63 2.84
C GLY A 270 12.82 -0.45 2.41
N LEU A 271 12.49 -0.36 1.13
CA LEU A 271 11.59 0.64 0.60
C LEU A 271 10.30 -0.05 0.17
N GLY A 272 9.23 0.21 0.90
CA GLY A 272 7.97 -0.48 0.71
C GLY A 272 6.77 0.27 1.28
N SER A 273 5.63 -0.41 1.33
CA SER A 273 4.37 0.13 1.83
C SER A 273 4.45 0.50 3.32
N SER A 274 3.79 1.59 3.71
CA SER A 274 3.59 1.96 5.11
C SER A 274 2.96 0.84 5.94
N ALA A 275 2.06 0.05 5.36
CA ALA A 275 1.43 -1.09 6.01
C ALA A 275 2.41 -2.26 6.29
N ALA A 276 3.62 -2.24 5.70
CA ALA A 276 4.65 -3.21 6.02
C ALA A 276 5.15 -3.10 7.47
N ILE A 277 4.83 -2.01 8.19
CA ILE A 277 5.16 -1.84 9.62
C ILE A 277 4.70 -3.05 10.46
N LEU A 278 3.60 -3.69 10.10
CA LEU A 278 3.06 -4.89 10.75
C LEU A 278 4.04 -6.08 10.78
N TYR A 279 5.02 -6.10 9.88
CA TYR A 279 5.97 -7.21 9.69
C TYR A 279 7.37 -6.88 10.17
N TYR A 280 7.58 -5.68 10.72
CA TYR A 280 8.83 -5.29 11.36
C TYR A 280 8.79 -5.61 12.87
N ASN A 281 9.90 -6.10 13.38
CA ASN A 281 10.07 -6.46 14.79
C ASN A 281 11.11 -5.56 15.46
N ASP A 282 11.16 -5.60 16.79
CA ASP A 282 12.14 -4.87 17.61
C ASP A 282 13.52 -5.56 17.66
N PHE A 283 13.71 -6.60 16.84
CA PHE A 283 14.99 -7.31 16.73
C PHE A 283 15.18 -7.88 15.31
N VAL A 284 16.43 -7.94 14.90
CA VAL A 284 16.87 -8.58 13.65
C VAL A 284 17.38 -9.98 13.98
N THR A 285 17.05 -10.96 13.15
CA THR A 285 17.54 -12.33 13.24
C THR A 285 18.45 -12.62 12.06
N TYR A 286 19.75 -12.74 12.31
CA TYR A 286 20.73 -12.99 11.28
C TYR A 286 20.73 -14.46 10.80
N PRO A 287 21.32 -14.77 9.62
CA PRO A 287 21.33 -16.14 9.06
C PRO A 287 21.99 -17.21 9.97
N ASP A 288 22.87 -16.80 10.89
CA ASP A 288 23.49 -17.67 11.90
C ASP A 288 22.62 -17.90 13.14
N ASN A 289 21.36 -17.45 13.13
CA ASN A 289 20.39 -17.45 14.22
C ASN A 289 20.79 -16.57 15.44
N THR A 290 21.77 -15.69 15.30
CA THR A 290 21.97 -14.63 16.29
C THR A 290 20.90 -13.55 16.14
N THR A 291 20.53 -12.92 17.25
CA THR A 291 19.55 -11.83 17.28
C THR A 291 20.16 -10.56 17.84
N GLU A 292 19.74 -9.43 17.32
CA GLU A 292 20.14 -8.10 17.78
C GLU A 292 18.90 -7.23 17.94
N PRO A 293 18.70 -6.58 19.11
CA PRO A 293 17.65 -5.55 19.23
C PRO A 293 17.90 -4.43 18.24
N THR A 294 16.82 -3.96 17.60
CA THR A 294 16.89 -2.82 16.70
C THR A 294 15.77 -1.85 16.97
N ASP A 295 16.08 -0.58 16.83
CA ASP A 295 15.09 0.49 16.83
C ASP A 295 14.79 0.82 15.36
N LEU A 296 13.57 0.55 14.90
CA LEU A 296 13.18 0.78 13.51
C LEU A 296 13.17 2.28 13.24
N LEU A 297 14.02 2.74 12.32
CA LEU A 297 14.02 4.10 11.81
C LEU A 297 13.21 4.17 10.53
N LEU A 298 12.61 5.32 10.27
CA LEU A 298 11.84 5.57 9.08
C LEU A 298 12.29 6.88 8.42
N ALA A 299 12.24 6.91 7.09
CA ALA A 299 12.52 8.09 6.31
C ALA A 299 11.50 8.21 5.17
N PRO A 300 11.16 9.44 4.72
CA PRO A 300 10.34 9.64 3.55
C PRO A 300 10.99 9.08 2.29
N LEU A 301 10.22 8.95 1.22
CA LEU A 301 10.76 8.64 -0.09
C LEU A 301 11.76 9.70 -0.54
N PRO A 302 12.84 9.32 -1.22
CA PRO A 302 13.70 10.27 -1.94
C PRO A 302 12.91 10.97 -3.05
N HIS A 303 13.33 12.20 -3.36
CA HIS A 303 12.80 12.99 -4.46
C HIS A 303 13.87 13.34 -5.48
N ALA A 304 13.47 13.71 -6.69
CA ALA A 304 14.39 14.27 -7.67
C ALA A 304 15.01 15.57 -7.15
N ALA A 305 16.31 15.74 -7.31
CA ALA A 305 17.02 16.93 -6.84
C ALA A 305 16.44 18.20 -7.44
N GLY A 306 16.08 19.16 -6.57
CA GLY A 306 15.53 20.45 -7.00
C GLY A 306 14.06 20.42 -7.43
N THR A 307 13.33 19.32 -7.23
CA THR A 307 11.88 19.30 -7.49
C THR A 307 11.16 20.32 -6.64
N THR A 308 10.19 21.02 -7.25
CA THR A 308 9.29 21.96 -6.54
C THR A 308 7.92 21.34 -6.21
N THR A 309 7.69 20.15 -6.72
CA THR A 309 6.42 19.41 -6.54
C THR A 309 6.74 17.95 -6.21
N PRO A 310 7.24 17.68 -4.99
CA PRO A 310 7.52 16.32 -4.57
C PRO A 310 6.24 15.48 -4.57
N LEU A 311 6.33 14.23 -4.99
CA LEU A 311 5.21 13.32 -5.14
C LEU A 311 5.18 12.32 -3.98
N MET A 312 3.97 11.96 -3.56
CA MET A 312 3.72 10.89 -2.60
C MET A 312 2.87 9.82 -3.27
N PRO A 313 3.34 8.57 -3.41
CA PRO A 313 2.52 7.53 -4.00
C PRO A 313 1.32 7.24 -3.10
N GLN A 314 0.13 7.22 -3.70
CA GLN A 314 -1.05 6.63 -3.12
C GLN A 314 -1.16 5.19 -3.59
N ALA A 315 -1.25 4.27 -2.66
CA ALA A 315 -1.43 2.86 -2.92
C ALA A 315 -2.50 2.26 -1.98
N GLY A 316 -2.70 0.98 -2.09
CA GLY A 316 -3.69 0.25 -1.31
C GLY A 316 -5.00 0.05 -2.06
N VAL A 317 -5.67 -1.03 -1.70
CA VAL A 317 -6.96 -1.41 -2.27
C VAL A 317 -8.10 -0.62 -1.63
N GLY A 318 -9.19 -0.46 -2.38
CA GLY A 318 -10.49 -0.12 -1.79
C GLY A 318 -11.42 -1.34 -1.80
N LEU A 319 -12.69 -1.12 -1.49
CA LEU A 319 -13.72 -2.16 -1.57
C LEU A 319 -14.67 -1.91 -2.75
N CYS A 320 -14.83 -2.95 -3.56
CA CYS A 320 -15.80 -3.04 -4.64
C CYS A 320 -16.87 -4.05 -4.29
N ALA A 321 -18.06 -3.94 -4.90
CA ALA A 321 -19.09 -4.96 -4.84
C ALA A 321 -19.61 -5.28 -6.24
N PHE A 322 -19.94 -6.56 -6.51
CA PHE A 322 -20.64 -6.91 -7.71
C PHE A 322 -22.11 -6.48 -7.63
N GLN A 323 -22.63 -5.88 -8.69
CA GLN A 323 -24.04 -5.48 -8.80
C GLN A 323 -24.90 -6.72 -9.03
N THR A 324 -25.41 -7.30 -7.94
CA THR A 324 -26.29 -8.48 -7.98
C THR A 324 -27.72 -8.12 -7.65
N THR A 325 -27.97 -7.60 -6.45
CA THR A 325 -29.28 -7.09 -6.02
C THR A 325 -29.10 -5.78 -5.24
N ASP A 326 -30.12 -4.91 -5.28
CA ASP A 326 -30.12 -3.65 -4.50
C ASP A 326 -30.03 -3.92 -2.99
N GLN A 327 -30.62 -5.02 -2.51
CA GLN A 327 -30.53 -5.43 -1.10
C GLN A 327 -29.09 -5.71 -0.68
N LYS A 328 -28.29 -6.40 -1.51
CA LYS A 328 -26.87 -6.65 -1.25
C LYS A 328 -26.04 -5.39 -1.35
N ALA A 329 -26.33 -4.52 -2.32
CA ALA A 329 -25.66 -3.23 -2.45
C ALA A 329 -25.95 -2.32 -1.24
N GLU A 330 -27.20 -2.26 -0.75
CA GLU A 330 -27.56 -1.57 0.50
C GLU A 330 -26.80 -2.14 1.71
N ALA A 331 -26.75 -3.46 1.84
CA ALA A 331 -26.03 -4.12 2.93
C ALA A 331 -24.54 -3.80 2.92
N ALA A 332 -23.90 -3.80 1.75
CA ALA A 332 -22.50 -3.41 1.57
C ALA A 332 -22.27 -1.92 1.89
N ALA A 333 -23.18 -1.04 1.46
CA ALA A 333 -23.09 0.39 1.79
C ALA A 333 -23.23 0.66 3.31
N VAL A 334 -24.08 -0.09 4.01
CA VAL A 334 -24.17 -0.02 5.48
C VAL A 334 -22.87 -0.44 6.14
N PHE A 335 -22.23 -1.52 5.66
CA PHE A 335 -20.93 -1.95 6.18
C PHE A 335 -19.85 -0.90 5.91
N LEU A 336 -19.77 -0.36 4.70
CA LEU A 336 -18.78 0.66 4.35
C LEU A 336 -18.90 1.92 5.23
N ARG A 337 -20.12 2.43 5.45
CA ARG A 337 -20.32 3.57 6.37
C ARG A 337 -19.89 3.25 7.79
N TRP A 338 -20.22 2.06 8.27
CA TRP A 338 -19.85 1.60 9.60
C TRP A 338 -18.34 1.45 9.74
N PHE A 339 -17.68 0.83 8.75
CA PHE A 339 -16.23 0.61 8.78
C PHE A 339 -15.42 1.91 8.68
N THR A 340 -15.89 2.87 7.91
CA THR A 340 -15.21 4.16 7.70
C THR A 340 -15.69 5.27 8.63
N GLU A 341 -16.47 4.96 9.64
CA GLU A 341 -16.79 5.89 10.72
C GLU A 341 -15.49 6.32 11.41
N GLN A 342 -15.40 7.63 11.76
CA GLN A 342 -14.15 8.31 12.13
C GLN A 342 -13.29 7.53 13.12
N GLN A 343 -13.87 7.16 14.28
CA GLN A 343 -13.08 6.53 15.35
C GLN A 343 -12.59 5.14 14.93
N ARG A 344 -13.45 4.36 14.28
CA ARG A 344 -13.14 2.99 13.85
C ARG A 344 -12.11 2.97 12.73
N ASN A 345 -12.23 3.89 11.77
CA ASN A 345 -11.27 4.01 10.68
C ASN A 345 -9.91 4.50 11.19
N LEU A 346 -9.91 5.41 12.18
CA LEU A 346 -8.69 5.86 12.85
C LEU A 346 -7.98 4.70 13.59
N GLU A 347 -8.72 3.93 14.39
CA GLU A 347 -8.17 2.78 15.12
C GLU A 347 -7.64 1.71 14.16
N PHE A 348 -8.41 1.37 13.10
CA PHE A 348 -7.97 0.43 12.08
C PHE A 348 -6.68 0.89 11.40
N ALA A 349 -6.59 2.15 11.03
CA ALA A 349 -5.38 2.72 10.43
C ALA A 349 -4.19 2.66 11.40
N ALA A 350 -4.38 3.10 12.64
CA ALA A 350 -3.36 3.08 13.69
C ALA A 350 -2.83 1.67 13.98
N ASP A 351 -3.69 0.65 13.92
CA ASP A 351 -3.32 -0.74 14.16
C ASP A 351 -2.60 -1.40 12.96
N THR A 352 -2.69 -0.80 11.77
CA THR A 352 -2.27 -1.47 10.52
C THR A 352 -1.20 -0.73 9.71
N GLY A 353 -0.84 0.49 10.10
CA GLY A 353 0.07 1.34 9.32
C GLY A 353 -0.53 1.89 8.02
N TYR A 354 -1.83 1.73 7.82
CA TYR A 354 -2.55 2.38 6.73
C TYR A 354 -2.89 3.84 7.08
N MET A 355 -3.33 4.59 6.08
CA MET A 355 -3.88 5.93 6.22
C MET A 355 -5.39 5.85 6.39
N PRO A 356 -5.97 6.59 7.37
CA PRO A 356 -7.42 6.72 7.48
C PRO A 356 -7.99 7.41 6.24
N VAL A 357 -9.22 7.08 5.87
CA VAL A 357 -9.84 7.62 4.65
C VAL A 357 -10.88 8.70 4.91
N SER A 358 -11.49 8.77 6.10
CA SER A 358 -12.29 9.93 6.47
C SER A 358 -11.38 11.12 6.78
N SER A 359 -11.73 12.32 6.31
CA SER A 359 -10.91 13.53 6.52
C SER A 359 -10.67 13.79 8.01
N ALA A 360 -11.68 13.59 8.86
CA ALA A 360 -11.57 13.79 10.29
C ALA A 360 -10.63 12.76 10.97
N ALA A 361 -10.67 11.49 10.55
CA ALA A 361 -9.74 10.47 11.05
C ALA A 361 -8.31 10.70 10.54
N PHE A 362 -8.20 11.14 9.28
CA PHE A 362 -6.93 11.49 8.66
C PHE A 362 -6.21 12.64 9.36
N ASP A 363 -6.94 13.63 9.84
CA ASP A 363 -6.37 14.71 10.63
C ASP A 363 -6.05 14.28 12.06
N ALA A 364 -6.87 13.40 12.65
CA ALA A 364 -6.70 12.95 14.03
C ALA A 364 -5.54 11.96 14.22
N ILE A 365 -5.06 11.29 13.17
CA ILE A 365 -3.98 10.30 13.29
C ILE A 365 -2.66 10.92 13.77
N ALA A 366 -2.45 12.21 13.51
CA ALA A 366 -1.26 12.92 13.92
C ALA A 366 -1.10 13.00 15.46
N ASP A 367 -2.22 13.04 16.17
CA ASP A 367 -2.28 13.17 17.63
C ASP A 367 -2.64 11.84 18.33
N TYR A 368 -2.68 10.73 17.57
CA TYR A 368 -3.02 9.42 18.11
C TYR A 368 -1.92 8.93 19.08
N PRO A 369 -2.28 8.44 20.28
CA PRO A 369 -1.30 8.03 21.29
C PRO A 369 -0.79 6.61 21.02
N PHE A 370 0.18 6.47 20.12
CA PHE A 370 0.76 5.17 19.79
C PHE A 370 1.51 4.56 20.95
N GLU A 371 1.28 3.28 21.23
CA GLU A 371 2.03 2.52 22.24
C GLU A 371 3.45 2.18 21.76
N GLN A 372 3.60 1.89 20.46
CA GLN A 372 4.87 1.54 19.84
C GLN A 372 5.51 2.76 19.18
N GLN A 373 6.79 3.00 19.50
CA GLN A 373 7.54 4.13 18.96
C GLN A 373 7.74 4.06 17.43
N SER A 374 7.80 2.86 16.86
CA SER A 374 7.88 2.66 15.41
C SER A 374 6.64 3.18 14.68
N TYR A 375 5.45 2.97 15.24
CA TYR A 375 4.20 3.52 14.70
C TYR A 375 4.15 5.04 14.84
N GLN A 376 4.56 5.59 15.98
CA GLN A 376 4.66 7.05 16.12
C GLN A 376 5.54 7.65 15.02
N ARG A 377 6.74 7.08 14.80
CA ARG A 377 7.65 7.54 13.73
C ARG A 377 7.04 7.38 12.34
N LEU A 378 6.31 6.28 12.08
CA LEU A 378 5.63 6.08 10.81
C LEU A 378 4.69 7.26 10.51
N TYR A 379 3.86 7.61 11.48
CA TYR A 379 2.87 8.68 11.27
C TYR A 379 3.49 10.07 11.35
N ASP A 380 4.61 10.27 12.04
CA ASP A 380 5.40 11.50 11.96
C ASP A 380 5.94 11.72 10.53
N VAL A 381 6.59 10.71 9.94
CA VAL A 381 7.08 10.75 8.55
C VAL A 381 5.92 10.92 7.57
N TYR A 382 4.84 10.19 7.78
CA TYR A 382 3.65 10.30 6.95
C TYR A 382 3.04 11.70 6.98
N ASN A 383 2.92 12.31 8.17
CA ASN A 383 2.41 13.68 8.32
C ASN A 383 3.32 14.71 7.64
N GLU A 384 4.63 14.53 7.69
CA GLU A 384 5.58 15.35 6.92
C GLU A 384 5.30 15.22 5.42
N MET A 385 5.23 14.00 4.91
CA MET A 385 4.99 13.73 3.49
C MET A 385 3.66 14.32 3.00
N ARG A 386 2.56 14.14 3.73
CA ARG A 386 1.24 14.64 3.31
C ARG A 386 1.14 16.16 3.22
N ILE A 387 1.96 16.89 4.00
CA ILE A 387 1.99 18.36 4.00
C ILE A 387 2.84 18.89 2.84
N GLN A 388 3.93 18.20 2.51
CA GLN A 388 4.95 18.66 1.57
C GLN A 388 4.75 18.12 0.16
N ASN A 389 4.11 16.95 0.01
CA ASN A 389 4.08 16.21 -1.24
C ASN A 389 2.68 16.20 -1.86
N THR A 390 2.63 16.12 -3.18
CA THR A 390 1.40 15.93 -3.93
C THR A 390 1.09 14.42 -4.05
N PRO A 391 -0.11 13.96 -3.64
CA PRO A 391 -0.49 12.56 -3.81
C PRO A 391 -0.58 12.18 -5.29
N LEU A 392 -0.03 11.01 -5.61
CA LEU A 392 -0.09 10.42 -6.95
C LEU A 392 -0.68 9.00 -6.88
N SER A 393 -1.82 8.81 -7.50
CA SER A 393 -2.49 7.51 -7.62
C SER A 393 -1.68 6.52 -8.46
N GLU A 394 -1.93 5.22 -8.27
CA GLU A 394 -1.38 4.19 -9.16
C GLU A 394 -1.92 4.36 -10.57
N PRO A 395 -1.12 3.98 -11.60
CA PRO A 395 -1.60 4.07 -12.98
C PRO A 395 -2.81 3.16 -13.22
N GLY A 396 -3.86 3.70 -13.83
CA GLY A 396 -5.09 2.97 -14.17
C GLY A 396 -4.93 1.99 -15.34
N ILE A 397 -3.76 1.40 -15.48
CA ILE A 397 -3.41 0.47 -16.58
C ILE A 397 -3.93 -0.92 -16.26
N VAL A 398 -4.79 -1.45 -17.13
CA VAL A 398 -5.28 -2.83 -17.00
C VAL A 398 -4.12 -3.82 -17.04
N GLY A 399 -4.05 -4.69 -16.05
CA GLY A 399 -2.97 -5.68 -15.93
C GLY A 399 -1.64 -5.13 -15.40
N TYR A 400 -1.60 -3.88 -14.93
CA TYR A 400 -0.39 -3.24 -14.41
C TYR A 400 0.36 -4.12 -13.40
N HIS A 401 -0.34 -4.61 -12.37
CA HIS A 401 0.28 -5.43 -11.31
C HIS A 401 0.84 -6.75 -11.84
N ALA A 402 0.16 -7.39 -12.79
CA ALA A 402 0.63 -8.64 -13.40
C ALA A 402 1.90 -8.41 -14.24
N LYS A 403 1.95 -7.35 -15.04
CA LYS A 403 3.12 -6.97 -15.85
C LYS A 403 4.29 -6.55 -14.94
N ALA A 404 4.03 -5.71 -13.95
CA ALA A 404 5.05 -5.27 -12.99
C ALA A 404 5.63 -6.47 -12.22
N LYS A 405 4.78 -7.41 -11.77
CA LYS A 405 5.22 -8.63 -11.11
C LYS A 405 6.12 -9.48 -12.02
N ALA A 406 5.74 -9.69 -13.26
CA ALA A 406 6.55 -10.47 -14.23
C ALA A 406 7.95 -9.83 -14.43
N LEU A 407 7.99 -8.51 -14.55
CA LEU A 407 9.24 -7.74 -14.61
C LEU A 407 10.10 -7.94 -13.35
N TYR A 408 9.50 -7.81 -12.15
CA TYR A 408 10.24 -7.99 -10.90
C TYR A 408 10.73 -9.42 -10.70
N ASP A 409 9.94 -10.44 -11.10
CA ASP A 409 10.37 -11.83 -11.07
C ASP A 409 11.62 -12.04 -11.96
N SER A 410 11.65 -11.42 -13.13
CA SER A 410 12.78 -11.49 -14.06
C SER A 410 14.01 -10.75 -13.52
N LEU A 411 13.84 -9.54 -12.99
CA LEU A 411 14.92 -8.77 -12.36
C LEU A 411 15.54 -9.52 -11.17
N ARG A 412 14.72 -10.19 -10.34
CA ARG A 412 15.19 -11.03 -9.22
C ARG A 412 16.03 -12.23 -9.68
N GLN A 413 15.81 -12.76 -10.86
CA GLN A 413 16.69 -13.78 -11.38
C GLN A 413 18.00 -13.18 -11.88
N LEU A 414 17.95 -12.11 -12.66
CA LEU A 414 19.13 -11.47 -13.24
C LEU A 414 20.07 -10.92 -12.16
N GLN A 415 19.53 -10.31 -11.10
CA GLN A 415 20.38 -9.70 -10.03
C GLN A 415 21.30 -10.71 -9.35
N LYS A 416 20.95 -12.00 -9.35
CA LYS A 416 21.79 -13.07 -8.74
C LYS A 416 23.07 -13.31 -9.52
N ASP A 417 23.05 -13.07 -10.82
CA ASP A 417 24.14 -13.37 -11.73
C ASP A 417 25.07 -12.16 -11.95
N TYR A 418 24.65 -10.94 -11.64
CA TYR A 418 25.42 -9.73 -11.88
C TYR A 418 26.81 -9.72 -11.26
N PRO A 419 27.01 -10.15 -9.97
CA PRO A 419 28.34 -10.16 -9.39
C PRO A 419 29.33 -11.02 -10.18
N GLN A 420 28.90 -12.19 -10.68
CA GLN A 420 29.75 -13.06 -11.47
C GLN A 420 30.00 -12.48 -12.87
N ARG A 421 28.96 -11.95 -13.52
CA ARG A 421 29.06 -11.37 -14.87
C ARG A 421 29.99 -10.16 -14.92
N LEU A 422 29.94 -9.29 -13.88
CA LEU A 422 30.87 -8.18 -13.71
C LEU A 422 32.32 -8.70 -13.52
N ALA A 423 32.50 -9.77 -12.71
CA ALA A 423 33.82 -10.38 -12.51
C ALA A 423 34.37 -11.01 -13.79
N ASP A 424 33.51 -11.53 -14.66
CA ASP A 424 33.85 -12.11 -15.96
C ASP A 424 34.12 -11.03 -17.03
N GLY A 425 33.97 -9.74 -16.67
CA GLY A 425 34.37 -8.60 -17.51
C GLY A 425 33.25 -7.97 -18.32
N GLU A 426 31.99 -8.31 -18.08
CA GLU A 426 30.86 -7.56 -18.64
C GLU A 426 30.81 -6.16 -18.02
N THR A 427 30.38 -5.18 -18.82
CA THR A 427 30.34 -3.79 -18.33
C THR A 427 29.04 -3.47 -17.59
N LEU A 428 29.13 -2.57 -16.61
CA LEU A 428 27.96 -2.06 -15.89
C LEU A 428 26.87 -1.56 -16.85
N GLU A 429 27.26 -0.79 -17.86
CA GLU A 429 26.30 -0.21 -18.81
C GLU A 429 25.62 -1.27 -19.68
N ALA A 430 26.33 -2.32 -20.10
CA ALA A 430 25.72 -3.41 -20.87
C ALA A 430 24.69 -4.18 -20.05
N LEU A 431 24.99 -4.45 -18.77
CA LEU A 431 24.07 -5.15 -17.86
C LEU A 431 22.87 -4.25 -17.47
N ALA A 432 23.08 -2.96 -17.29
CA ALA A 432 22.01 -2.02 -17.05
C ALA A 432 21.09 -1.89 -18.28
N GLU A 433 21.63 -1.86 -19.48
CA GLU A 433 20.86 -1.85 -20.72
C GLU A 433 20.03 -3.13 -20.91
N GLU A 434 20.53 -4.28 -20.48
CA GLU A 434 19.75 -5.54 -20.48
C GLU A 434 18.47 -5.42 -19.63
N THR A 435 18.54 -4.72 -18.47
CA THR A 435 17.35 -4.49 -17.67
C THR A 435 16.33 -3.58 -18.38
N TRP A 436 16.81 -2.61 -19.14
CA TRP A 436 15.95 -1.75 -19.96
C TRP A 436 15.27 -2.57 -21.06
N GLN A 437 16.04 -3.41 -21.75
CA GLN A 437 15.49 -4.30 -22.78
C GLN A 437 14.43 -5.24 -22.18
N LEU A 438 14.68 -5.77 -20.97
CA LEU A 438 13.72 -6.60 -20.27
C LEU A 438 12.40 -5.84 -19.97
N LEU A 439 12.48 -4.55 -19.58
CA LEU A 439 11.30 -3.70 -19.43
C LEU A 439 10.55 -3.54 -20.77
N CYS A 440 11.28 -3.33 -21.87
CA CYS A 440 10.70 -3.21 -23.21
C CYS A 440 9.99 -4.50 -23.65
N ASP A 441 10.55 -5.66 -23.35
CA ASP A 441 10.01 -6.96 -23.73
C ASP A 441 8.76 -7.34 -22.91
N ASN A 442 8.55 -6.71 -21.75
CA ASN A 442 7.37 -6.89 -20.89
C ASN A 442 6.27 -5.82 -21.11
N ALA A 443 6.41 -4.96 -22.11
CA ALA A 443 5.49 -3.85 -22.40
C ALA A 443 4.13 -4.29 -22.98
#